data_ca630a249ae74bf4ed79d3444081dc7b
#
_entry.id   ca630a249ae74bf4ed79d3444081dc7b
#
_cell.length_a   1.000
_cell.length_b   1.000
_cell.length_c   1.000
_cell.angle_alpha   90.00
_cell.angle_beta   90.00
_cell.angle_gamma   90.00
#
_symmetry.space_group_name_H-M   'P 1'
#
loop_
_entity.id
_entity.type
_entity.pdbx_description
1 polymer ?
#
loop_
_entity_poly.entity_id
_entity_poly.type
_entity_poly.pdbx_seq_one_letter_code
_entity_poly.pdbx_strand_id
1 'polypeptide(L)'
;SKVNYNVVPWATFTDPEVARVGLSEQDAKEQNIAYEVTRYQLDHHDRSLTDGEAHGFIKVLTQPGKDKILGVTIVGYHAGEVITEFVFAMTHGMGLKKISAVTHIYPTLGEANKFAANAWRSERLPQKYFPWLERFFAWYRS
;
A
#
# COMPACT_ATOMS: atom_id res chain seq x y z
N SER A 1 23.75 12.09 10.78
CA SER A 1 22.47 12.10 10.05
C SER A 1 21.36 12.42 11.02
N LYS A 2 20.50 13.40 10.68
CA LYS A 2 19.30 13.68 11.50
C LYS A 2 18.34 12.51 11.36
N VAL A 3 17.97 11.89 12.48
CA VAL A 3 16.92 10.86 12.51
C VAL A 3 15.61 11.53 12.09
N ASN A 4 14.99 11.03 11.05
CA ASN A 4 13.67 11.49 10.62
C ASN A 4 12.61 10.74 11.44
N TYR A 5 12.16 11.32 12.54
CA TYR A 5 11.16 10.73 13.43
C TYR A 5 9.82 10.42 12.75
N ASN A 6 9.54 11.00 11.57
CA ASN A 6 8.33 10.70 10.80
C ASN A 6 8.37 9.32 10.13
N VAL A 7 9.52 8.64 10.15
CA VAL A 7 9.72 7.32 9.50
C VAL A 7 10.13 6.26 10.53
N VAL A 8 9.80 6.46 11.81
CA VAL A 8 10.01 5.43 12.84
C VAL A 8 8.84 4.46 12.81
N PRO A 9 9.06 3.18 12.45
CA PRO A 9 8.01 2.18 12.49
C PRO A 9 7.80 1.66 13.91
N TRP A 10 6.60 1.15 14.17
CA TRP A 10 6.30 0.35 15.34
C TRP A 10 5.33 -0.78 14.98
N ALA A 11 5.34 -1.83 15.77
CA ALA A 11 4.43 -2.96 15.65
C ALA A 11 3.91 -3.41 17.00
N THR A 12 2.67 -3.87 17.02
CA THR A 12 2.06 -4.58 18.15
C THR A 12 1.84 -6.02 17.72
N PHE A 13 2.41 -6.96 18.46
CA PHE A 13 2.39 -8.40 18.16
C PHE A 13 1.13 -9.06 18.75
N THR A 14 -0.02 -8.55 18.36
CA THR A 14 -1.34 -9.12 18.62
C THR A 14 -1.70 -10.12 17.52
N ASP A 15 -2.86 -10.75 17.60
CA ASP A 15 -3.41 -11.60 16.54
C ASP A 15 -4.75 -10.99 16.06
N PRO A 16 -4.77 -10.36 14.88
CA PRO A 16 -3.67 -10.10 13.95
C PRO A 16 -2.69 -9.01 14.43
N GLU A 17 -1.46 -9.04 13.91
CA GLU A 17 -0.47 -7.99 14.16
C GLU A 17 -0.91 -6.64 13.59
N VAL A 18 -0.46 -5.56 14.23
CA VAL A 18 -0.63 -4.18 13.73
C VAL A 18 0.73 -3.53 13.61
N ALA A 19 1.07 -3.05 12.42
CA ALA A 19 2.29 -2.28 12.18
C ALA A 19 1.98 -0.92 11.56
N ARG A 20 2.75 0.09 11.93
CA ARG A 20 2.61 1.47 11.42
C ARG A 20 3.96 2.12 11.17
N VAL A 21 3.97 3.02 10.18
CA VAL A 21 5.04 3.97 9.92
C VAL A 21 4.45 5.29 9.43
N GLY A 22 5.00 6.41 9.85
CA GLY A 22 4.53 7.74 9.47
C GLY A 22 3.17 8.10 10.09
N LEU A 23 2.38 8.89 9.38
CA LEU A 23 1.13 9.46 9.87
C LEU A 23 -0.03 8.46 9.82
N SER A 24 -0.88 8.47 10.84
CA SER A 24 -2.25 7.97 10.76
C SER A 24 -3.18 9.05 10.19
N GLU A 25 -4.42 8.66 9.87
CA GLU A 25 -5.45 9.64 9.50
C GLU A 25 -5.71 10.65 10.62
N GLN A 26 -5.67 10.17 11.89
CA GLN A 26 -5.83 11.04 13.05
C GLN A 26 -4.68 12.06 13.13
N ASP A 27 -3.43 11.60 13.02
CA ASP A 27 -2.25 12.47 13.04
C ASP A 27 -2.32 13.53 11.93
N ALA A 28 -2.70 13.10 10.71
CA ALA A 28 -2.85 13.99 9.57
C ALA A 28 -3.93 15.06 9.80
N LYS A 29 -5.07 14.69 10.39
CA LYS A 29 -6.14 15.61 10.74
C LYS A 29 -5.69 16.61 11.82
N GLU A 30 -5.04 16.14 12.88
CA GLU A 30 -4.54 16.97 13.97
C GLU A 30 -3.49 17.99 13.51
N GLN A 31 -2.67 17.60 12.52
CA GLN A 31 -1.63 18.45 11.93
C GLN A 31 -2.10 19.26 10.72
N ASN A 32 -3.38 19.18 10.35
CA ASN A 32 -3.95 19.83 9.16
C ASN A 32 -3.19 19.48 7.86
N ILE A 33 -2.73 18.22 7.73
CA ILE A 33 -2.07 17.72 6.55
C ILE A 33 -3.12 17.08 5.64
N ALA A 34 -3.23 17.57 4.39
CA ALA A 34 -4.09 16.98 3.40
C ALA A 34 -3.55 15.61 2.95
N TYR A 35 -4.43 14.62 2.81
CA TYR A 35 -4.07 13.26 2.42
C TYR A 35 -5.16 12.60 1.58
N GLU A 36 -4.76 11.58 0.85
CA GLU A 36 -5.64 10.60 0.22
C GLU A 36 -5.37 9.22 0.83
N VAL A 37 -6.40 8.39 0.90
CA VAL A 37 -6.34 7.03 1.45
C VAL A 37 -6.48 6.01 0.35
N THR A 38 -5.59 5.02 0.33
CA THR A 38 -5.75 3.79 -0.44
C THR A 38 -5.77 2.62 0.54
N ARG A 39 -6.74 1.71 0.37
CA ARG A 39 -6.89 0.52 1.21
C ARG A 39 -6.91 -0.73 0.34
N TYR A 40 -6.04 -1.67 0.64
CA TYR A 40 -5.99 -2.99 0.03
C TYR A 40 -6.37 -4.05 1.08
N GLN A 41 -7.39 -4.84 0.78
CA GLN A 41 -7.84 -5.93 1.65
C GLN A 41 -7.03 -7.20 1.36
N LEU A 42 -6.69 -7.95 2.42
CA LEU A 42 -5.92 -9.19 2.30
C LEU A 42 -6.78 -10.43 2.02
N ASP A 43 -8.10 -10.28 1.98
CA ASP A 43 -9.08 -11.36 1.76
C ASP A 43 -8.98 -12.06 0.40
N HIS A 44 -8.37 -11.40 -0.58
CA HIS A 44 -8.10 -11.94 -1.92
C HIS A 44 -6.61 -12.10 -2.22
N HIS A 45 -5.74 -11.94 -1.22
CA HIS A 45 -4.31 -12.12 -1.40
C HIS A 45 -3.93 -13.60 -1.31
N ASP A 46 -3.38 -14.17 -2.38
CA ASP A 46 -3.14 -15.62 -2.53
C ASP A 46 -2.32 -16.23 -1.39
N ARG A 47 -1.25 -15.58 -0.95
CA ARG A 47 -0.45 -16.07 0.17
C ARG A 47 -1.21 -16.03 1.48
N SER A 48 -1.97 -14.97 1.74
CA SER A 48 -2.80 -14.87 2.95
C SER A 48 -3.89 -15.94 2.97
N LEU A 49 -4.50 -16.23 1.82
CA LEU A 49 -5.47 -17.32 1.66
C LEU A 49 -4.83 -18.69 1.90
N THR A 50 -3.64 -18.94 1.33
CA THR A 50 -2.92 -20.21 1.47
C THR A 50 -2.52 -20.47 2.92
N ASP A 51 -2.12 -19.44 3.66
CA ASP A 51 -1.75 -19.54 5.06
C ASP A 51 -2.97 -19.57 6.01
N GLY A 52 -4.20 -19.38 5.49
CA GLY A 52 -5.41 -19.27 6.31
C GLY A 52 -5.54 -17.94 7.05
N GLU A 53 -4.74 -16.94 6.68
CA GLU A 53 -4.59 -15.64 7.35
C GLU A 53 -5.08 -14.48 6.48
N ALA A 54 -6.19 -14.69 5.74
CA ALA A 54 -6.75 -13.71 4.82
C ALA A 54 -7.50 -12.55 5.51
N HIS A 55 -7.16 -12.27 6.76
CA HIS A 55 -7.78 -11.20 7.53
C HIS A 55 -6.84 -10.01 7.64
N GLY A 56 -7.38 -8.82 7.36
CA GLY A 56 -6.65 -7.59 7.52
C GLY A 56 -6.56 -6.74 6.27
N PHE A 57 -5.70 -5.74 6.32
CA PHE A 57 -5.57 -4.75 5.24
C PHE A 57 -4.24 -4.03 5.28
N ILE A 58 -3.89 -3.43 4.16
CA ILE A 58 -2.85 -2.40 4.03
C ILE A 58 -3.55 -1.08 3.72
N LYS A 59 -3.35 -0.08 4.58
CA LYS A 59 -3.85 1.28 4.38
C LYS A 59 -2.69 2.24 4.22
N VAL A 60 -2.66 2.96 3.09
CA VAL A 60 -1.61 3.92 2.76
C VAL A 60 -2.21 5.31 2.67
N LEU A 61 -1.58 6.26 3.36
CA LEU A 61 -1.85 7.68 3.22
C LEU A 61 -0.85 8.26 2.25
N THR A 62 -1.33 8.99 1.24
CA THR A 62 -0.48 9.69 0.26
C THR A 62 -0.81 11.17 0.20
N GLN A 63 0.15 11.97 -0.24
CA GLN A 63 -0.10 13.37 -0.57
C GLN A 63 -1.09 13.46 -1.72
N PRO A 64 -2.12 14.34 -1.66
CA PRO A 64 -3.11 14.47 -2.73
C PRO A 64 -2.49 14.63 -4.11
N GLY A 65 -2.94 13.79 -5.06
CA GLY A 65 -2.46 13.81 -6.44
C GLY A 65 -1.04 13.29 -6.66
N LYS A 66 -0.34 12.83 -5.62
CA LYS A 66 1.04 12.34 -5.69
C LYS A 66 1.18 10.96 -5.05
N ASP A 67 2.21 10.24 -5.44
CA ASP A 67 2.55 8.92 -4.90
C ASP A 67 3.41 8.98 -3.63
N LYS A 68 3.67 10.18 -3.10
CA LYS A 68 4.45 10.37 -1.89
C LYS A 68 3.70 9.79 -0.69
N ILE A 69 4.33 8.83 -0.03
CA ILE A 69 3.78 8.15 1.15
C ILE A 69 3.91 9.06 2.36
N LEU A 70 2.81 9.31 3.05
CA LEU A 70 2.75 10.05 4.31
C LEU A 70 2.71 9.12 5.51
N GLY A 71 2.11 7.95 5.37
CA GLY A 71 2.03 6.95 6.40
C GLY A 71 1.40 5.66 5.91
N VAL A 72 1.67 4.57 6.62
CA VAL A 72 1.14 3.24 6.33
C VAL A 72 0.71 2.56 7.61
N THR A 73 -0.42 1.90 7.56
CA THR A 73 -0.92 1.00 8.60
C THR A 73 -1.20 -0.36 7.97
N ILE A 74 -0.63 -1.42 8.51
CA ILE A 74 -0.87 -2.80 8.12
C ILE A 74 -1.48 -3.53 9.32
N VAL A 75 -2.59 -4.19 9.08
CA VAL A 75 -3.20 -5.13 10.02
C VAL A 75 -3.22 -6.49 9.35
N GLY A 76 -2.59 -7.48 9.95
CA GLY A 76 -2.53 -8.82 9.37
C GLY A 76 -1.34 -9.63 9.85
N TYR A 77 -1.26 -10.87 9.34
CA TYR A 77 -0.19 -11.80 9.65
C TYR A 77 1.17 -11.25 9.21
N HIS A 78 2.16 -11.28 10.10
CA HIS A 78 3.51 -10.73 9.86
C HIS A 78 3.55 -9.26 9.42
N ALA A 79 2.61 -8.45 9.90
CA ALA A 79 2.54 -7.03 9.54
C ALA A 79 3.85 -6.28 9.82
N GLY A 80 4.55 -6.62 10.91
CA GLY A 80 5.83 -6.01 11.27
C GLY A 80 6.95 -6.29 10.26
N GLU A 81 6.92 -7.43 9.57
CA GLU A 81 7.87 -7.75 8.50
C GLU A 81 7.46 -7.09 7.18
N VAL A 82 6.18 -7.19 6.83
CA VAL A 82 5.64 -6.67 5.57
C VAL A 82 5.82 -5.16 5.45
N ILE A 83 5.71 -4.41 6.54
CA ILE A 83 5.83 -2.93 6.53
C ILE A 83 7.24 -2.44 6.18
N THR A 84 8.26 -3.27 6.29
CA THR A 84 9.67 -2.87 6.12
C THR A 84 9.95 -2.25 4.75
N GLU A 85 9.29 -2.71 3.68
CA GLU A 85 9.44 -2.13 2.34
C GLU A 85 8.92 -0.68 2.29
N PHE A 86 7.81 -0.39 2.95
CA PHE A 86 7.30 0.97 3.07
C PHE A 86 8.23 1.86 3.90
N VAL A 87 8.80 1.34 4.98
CA VAL A 87 9.79 2.05 5.80
C VAL A 87 11.00 2.42 4.94
N PHE A 88 11.53 1.46 4.16
CA PHE A 88 12.63 1.70 3.24
C PHE A 88 12.28 2.77 2.20
N ALA A 89 11.13 2.64 1.55
CA ALA A 89 10.66 3.58 0.55
C ALA A 89 10.53 5.01 1.13
N MET A 90 9.91 5.16 2.30
CA MET A 90 9.75 6.45 2.95
C MET A 90 11.08 7.06 3.40
N THR A 91 12.01 6.24 3.91
CA THR A 91 13.34 6.68 4.33
C THR A 91 14.13 7.28 3.15
N HIS A 92 13.96 6.72 1.97
CA HIS A 92 14.66 7.15 0.75
C HIS A 92 13.83 8.09 -0.14
N GLY A 93 12.69 8.58 0.33
CA GLY A 93 11.83 9.50 -0.43
C GLY A 93 11.20 8.88 -1.66
N MET A 94 11.05 7.55 -1.68
CA MET A 94 10.39 6.81 -2.77
C MET A 94 8.89 6.74 -2.53
N GLY A 95 8.11 6.90 -3.60
CA GLY A 95 6.65 6.80 -3.56
C GLY A 95 6.13 5.45 -4.04
N LEU A 96 4.80 5.31 -4.04
CA LEU A 96 4.11 4.06 -4.40
C LEU A 96 4.40 3.58 -5.82
N LYS A 97 4.69 4.49 -6.76
CA LYS A 97 5.08 4.10 -8.13
C LYS A 97 6.35 3.25 -8.16
N LYS A 98 7.28 3.50 -7.24
CA LYS A 98 8.51 2.71 -7.13
C LYS A 98 8.20 1.31 -6.58
N ILE A 99 7.36 1.18 -5.55
CA ILE A 99 6.92 -0.11 -5.02
C ILE A 99 6.16 -0.91 -6.09
N SER A 100 5.24 -0.27 -6.83
CA SER A 100 4.50 -0.90 -7.93
C SER A 100 5.42 -1.45 -9.03
N ALA A 101 6.59 -0.84 -9.24
CA ALA A 101 7.56 -1.24 -10.27
C ALA A 101 8.49 -2.39 -9.82
N VAL A 102 8.52 -2.72 -8.53
CA VAL A 102 9.35 -3.83 -8.02
C VAL A 102 8.76 -5.17 -8.42
N THR A 103 9.62 -6.11 -8.84
CA THR A 103 9.21 -7.50 -9.03
C THR A 103 9.27 -8.22 -7.69
N HIS A 104 8.11 -8.62 -7.18
CA HIS A 104 8.00 -9.41 -5.96
C HIS A 104 7.93 -10.90 -6.29
N ILE A 105 8.44 -11.72 -5.39
CA ILE A 105 8.33 -13.18 -5.51
C ILE A 105 6.87 -13.57 -5.18
N TYR A 106 6.29 -14.38 -6.06
CA TYR A 106 4.95 -14.96 -5.89
C TYR A 106 5.05 -16.43 -5.43
N PRO A 107 4.21 -16.89 -4.51
CA PRO A 107 3.33 -16.13 -3.62
C PRO A 107 4.05 -15.74 -2.33
N THR A 108 4.09 -14.46 -1.97
CA THR A 108 4.68 -13.98 -0.70
C THR A 108 3.80 -12.92 -0.05
N LEU A 109 3.93 -12.74 1.27
CA LEU A 109 3.24 -11.67 1.99
C LEU A 109 3.68 -10.28 1.52
N GLY A 110 4.97 -10.12 1.16
CA GLY A 110 5.51 -8.86 0.66
C GLY A 110 4.87 -8.39 -0.65
N GLU A 111 4.34 -9.32 -1.47
CA GLU A 111 3.63 -8.98 -2.70
C GLU A 111 2.37 -8.14 -2.44
N ALA A 112 1.77 -8.22 -1.26
CA ALA A 112 0.63 -7.40 -0.86
C ALA A 112 0.96 -5.89 -0.94
N ASN A 113 2.21 -5.49 -0.71
CA ASN A 113 2.66 -4.10 -0.84
C ASN A 113 2.55 -3.60 -2.28
N LYS A 114 2.92 -4.45 -3.25
CA LYS A 114 2.75 -4.16 -4.68
C LYS A 114 1.28 -4.02 -5.05
N PHE A 115 0.42 -4.90 -4.53
CA PHE A 115 -1.02 -4.80 -4.79
C PHE A 115 -1.63 -3.54 -4.19
N ALA A 116 -1.22 -3.13 -2.99
CA ALA A 116 -1.61 -1.85 -2.41
C ALA A 116 -1.17 -0.66 -3.27
N ALA A 117 0.07 -0.70 -3.79
CA ALA A 117 0.58 0.33 -4.69
C ALA A 117 -0.16 0.34 -6.05
N ASN A 118 -0.53 -0.82 -6.57
CA ASN A 118 -1.32 -0.95 -7.79
C ASN A 118 -2.77 -0.47 -7.59
N ALA A 119 -3.38 -0.74 -6.41
CA ALA A 119 -4.70 -0.21 -6.06
C ALA A 119 -4.68 1.33 -6.08
N TRP A 120 -3.69 1.95 -5.45
CA TRP A 120 -3.50 3.40 -5.51
C TRP A 120 -3.43 3.91 -6.95
N ARG A 121 -2.71 3.21 -7.83
CA ARG A 121 -2.55 3.60 -9.24
C ARG A 121 -3.86 3.45 -10.01
N SER A 122 -4.60 2.35 -9.82
CA SER A 122 -5.84 2.08 -10.56
C SER A 122 -6.96 3.04 -10.18
N GLU A 123 -7.07 3.44 -8.91
CA GLU A 123 -8.05 4.42 -8.43
C GLU A 123 -7.88 5.81 -9.09
N ARG A 124 -6.69 6.10 -9.62
CA ARG A 124 -6.33 7.39 -10.23
C ARG A 124 -6.25 7.36 -11.76
N LEU A 125 -6.52 6.20 -12.37
CA LEU A 125 -6.64 6.14 -13.83
C LEU A 125 -7.87 6.90 -14.27
N PRO A 126 -7.74 7.87 -15.23
CA PRO A 126 -8.89 8.58 -15.74
C PRO A 126 -9.88 7.61 -16.39
N GLN A 127 -11.11 7.59 -15.92
CA GLN A 127 -12.19 6.72 -16.45
C GLN A 127 -12.42 6.86 -17.96
N LYS A 128 -12.02 7.98 -18.54
CA LYS A 128 -12.13 8.24 -19.98
C LYS A 128 -11.32 7.29 -20.88
N TYR A 129 -10.37 6.53 -20.33
CA TYR A 129 -9.60 5.53 -21.08
C TYR A 129 -10.28 4.15 -21.12
N PHE A 130 -11.24 3.86 -20.24
CA PHE A 130 -11.94 2.57 -20.20
C PHE A 130 -12.68 2.23 -21.49
N PRO A 131 -13.46 3.14 -22.12
CA PRO A 131 -14.17 2.82 -23.35
C PRO A 131 -13.22 2.51 -24.52
N TRP A 132 -12.04 3.14 -24.56
CA TRP A 132 -11.04 2.86 -25.59
C TRP A 132 -10.37 1.50 -25.39
N LEU A 133 -10.05 1.15 -24.14
CA LEU A 133 -9.50 -0.16 -23.81
C LEU A 133 -10.49 -1.30 -24.10
N GLU A 134 -11.77 -1.13 -23.77
CA GLU A 134 -12.80 -2.12 -24.10
C GLU A 134 -12.91 -2.32 -25.62
N ARG A 135 -12.89 -1.25 -26.42
CA ARG A 135 -12.90 -1.34 -27.89
C ARG A 135 -11.64 -2.03 -28.43
N PHE A 136 -10.47 -1.74 -27.85
CA PHE A 136 -9.22 -2.37 -28.25
C PHE A 136 -9.23 -3.89 -27.96
N PHE A 137 -9.66 -4.29 -26.76
CA PHE A 137 -9.77 -5.72 -26.41
C PHE A 137 -10.90 -6.45 -27.14
N ALA A 138 -11.99 -5.78 -27.49
CA ALA A 138 -13.03 -6.34 -28.34
C ALA A 138 -12.50 -6.63 -29.75
N TRP A 139 -11.72 -5.72 -30.33
CA TRP A 139 -11.09 -5.88 -31.63
C TRP A 139 -10.02 -7.00 -31.62
N TYR A 140 -9.25 -7.12 -30.54
CA TYR A 140 -8.20 -8.15 -30.42
C TYR A 140 -8.75 -9.57 -30.22
N ARG A 141 -10.02 -9.71 -29.80
CA ARG A 141 -10.70 -10.99 -29.59
C ARG A 141 -11.58 -11.43 -30.77
N SER A 142 -11.73 -10.60 -31.79
CA SER A 142 -12.42 -10.93 -33.04
C SER A 142 -11.43 -11.43 -34.09
#